data_3445750f99e293e78d9c712022e9ff3e
#
_entry.id   3445750f99e293e78d9c712022e9ff3e
#
_cell.length_a   1.000
_cell.length_b   1.000
_cell.length_c   1.000
_cell.angle_alpha   90.00
_cell.angle_beta   90.00
_cell.angle_gamma   90.00
#
_symmetry.space_group_name_H-M   'P 1'
#
loop_
_entity.id
_entity.type
_entity.pdbx_description
1 polymer ?
#
loop_
_entity_poly.entity_id
_entity_poly.type
_entity_poly.pdbx_seq_one_letter_code
_entity_poly.pdbx_strand_id
1 'polypeptide(L)' 'MRSSVELNERIRGLWLRAGGRLSAEQRREYEQLVTEWATAVREEVVKAA' A
#
# COMPACT_ATOMS: atom_id res chain seq x y z
N MET A 1 2.24 12.27 -6.24
CA MET A 1 2.66 11.05 -5.52
C MET A 1 1.77 10.80 -4.33
N ARG A 2 1.38 9.57 -4.10
CA ARG A 2 0.47 9.24 -3.01
C ARG A 2 1.22 9.20 -1.68
N SER A 3 0.55 9.66 -0.62
CA SER A 3 1.13 9.59 0.72
C SER A 3 1.07 8.15 1.26
N SER A 4 1.90 7.86 2.25
CA SER A 4 1.89 6.55 2.90
C SER A 4 0.54 6.25 3.55
N VAL A 5 -0.12 7.27 4.08
CA VAL A 5 -1.44 7.12 4.70
C VAL A 5 -2.46 6.70 3.66
N GLU A 6 -2.47 7.36 2.50
CA GLU A 6 -3.39 7.03 1.42
C GLU A 6 -3.15 5.61 0.91
N LEU A 7 -1.89 5.24 0.72
CA LEU A 7 -1.54 3.89 0.27
C LEU A 7 -1.94 2.84 1.29
N ASN A 8 -1.74 3.13 2.57
CA ASN A 8 -2.15 2.22 3.64
C ASN A 8 -3.66 1.99 3.62
N GLU A 9 -4.44 3.04 3.39
CA GLU A 9 -5.89 2.92 3.30
C GLU A 9 -6.31 2.05 2.12
N ARG A 10 -5.62 2.17 0.99
CA ARG A 10 -5.89 1.34 -0.19
C ARG A 10 -5.57 -0.13 0.09
N ILE A 11 -4.47 -0.39 0.78
CA ILE A 11 -4.10 -1.76 1.17
C ILE A 11 -5.18 -2.36 2.07
N ARG A 12 -5.64 -1.61 3.06
CA ARG A 12 -6.69 -2.07 3.96
C ARG A 12 -8.00 -2.32 3.22
N GLY A 13 -8.36 -1.42 2.30
CA GLY A 13 -9.55 -1.57 1.48
C GLY A 13 -9.49 -2.82 0.63
N LEU A 14 -8.32 -3.12 0.08
CA LEU A 14 -8.12 -4.34 -0.70
C LEU A 14 -8.39 -5.58 0.12
N TRP A 15 -7.84 -5.65 1.34
CA TRP A 15 -8.07 -6.77 2.24
C TRP A 15 -9.53 -6.93 2.63
N LEU A 16 -10.22 -5.80 2.87
CA LEU A 16 -11.64 -5.82 3.21
C LEU A 16 -12.47 -6.37 2.07
N ARG A 17 -12.19 -5.95 0.83
CA ARG A 17 -12.90 -6.45 -0.34
C ARG A 17 -12.61 -7.92 -0.59
N ALA A 18 -11.41 -8.35 -0.30
CA ALA A 18 -10.98 -9.73 -0.51
C ALA A 18 -11.51 -10.69 0.55
N GLY A 19 -12.02 -10.17 1.66
CA GLY A 19 -12.54 -11.01 2.74
C GLY A 19 -11.44 -11.83 3.41
N GLY A 20 -10.22 -11.33 3.43
CA GLY A 20 -9.10 -12.00 4.05
C GLY A 20 -8.31 -12.93 3.14
N ARG A 21 -8.78 -13.12 1.90
CA ARG A 21 -8.10 -13.96 0.91
C ARG A 21 -7.90 -13.17 -0.38
N LEU A 22 -6.66 -13.02 -0.79
CA LEU A 22 -6.34 -12.33 -2.02
C LEU A 22 -6.31 -13.30 -3.20
N SER A 23 -6.96 -12.94 -4.31
CA SER A 23 -6.81 -13.65 -5.57
C SER A 23 -5.43 -13.34 -6.14
N ALA A 24 -5.06 -14.01 -7.25
CA ALA A 24 -3.76 -13.76 -7.89
C ALA A 24 -3.64 -12.29 -8.33
N GLU A 25 -4.71 -11.72 -8.89
CA GLU A 25 -4.71 -10.31 -9.31
C GLU A 25 -4.62 -9.38 -8.12
N GLN A 26 -5.37 -9.67 -7.06
CA GLN A 26 -5.35 -8.87 -5.84
C GLN A 26 -4.00 -8.93 -5.16
N ARG A 27 -3.33 -10.08 -5.22
CA ARG A 27 -1.98 -10.22 -4.66
C ARG A 27 -1.00 -9.32 -5.40
N ARG A 28 -1.08 -9.25 -6.71
CA ARG A 28 -0.23 -8.37 -7.52
C ARG A 28 -0.47 -6.91 -7.15
N GLU A 29 -1.73 -6.52 -7.02
CA GLU A 29 -2.09 -5.18 -6.61
C GLU A 29 -1.55 -4.88 -5.22
N TYR A 30 -1.70 -5.82 -4.30
CA TYR A 30 -1.18 -5.69 -2.95
C TYR A 30 0.34 -5.47 -2.95
N GLU A 31 1.07 -6.28 -3.71
CA GLU A 31 2.52 -6.15 -3.79
C GLU A 31 2.95 -4.79 -4.32
N GLN A 32 2.25 -4.29 -5.34
CA GLN A 32 2.51 -2.96 -5.88
C GLN A 32 2.23 -1.87 -4.84
N LEU A 33 1.13 -1.98 -4.14
CA LEU A 33 0.76 -1.00 -3.11
C LEU A 33 1.76 -1.00 -1.97
N VAL A 34 2.22 -2.17 -1.55
CA VAL A 34 3.22 -2.28 -0.48
C VAL A 34 4.53 -1.66 -0.93
N THR A 35 4.95 -1.89 -2.17
CA THR A 35 6.16 -1.31 -2.73
C THR A 35 6.06 0.22 -2.76
N GLU A 36 4.94 0.75 -3.23
CA GLU A 36 4.71 2.19 -3.25
C GLU A 36 4.66 2.76 -1.83
N TRP A 37 4.02 2.05 -0.93
CA TRP A 37 3.93 2.47 0.47
C TRP A 37 5.31 2.55 1.10
N ALA A 38 6.15 1.54 0.88
CA ALA A 38 7.52 1.54 1.42
C ALA A 38 8.33 2.72 0.88
N THR A 39 8.18 3.03 -0.41
CA THR A 39 8.83 4.17 -1.04
C THR A 39 8.34 5.48 -0.42
N ALA A 40 7.02 5.60 -0.24
CA ALA A 40 6.42 6.80 0.33
C ALA A 40 6.90 7.04 1.77
N VAL A 41 6.95 5.98 2.57
CA VAL A 41 7.43 6.07 3.95
C VAL A 41 8.89 6.53 3.97
N ARG A 42 9.71 5.95 3.11
CA ARG A 42 11.13 6.30 3.02
C ARG A 42 11.32 7.78 2.66
N GLU A 43 10.54 8.26 1.69
CA GLU A 43 10.63 9.66 1.26
C GLU A 43 10.15 10.62 2.36
N GLU A 44 9.10 10.24 3.09
CA GLU A 44 8.59 11.04 4.19
C GLU A 44 9.60 11.16 5.31
N VAL A 45 10.31 10.07 5.61
CA VAL A 45 11.36 10.06 6.61
C VAL A 45 12.52 10.96 6.18
N VAL A 46 12.92 10.88 4.91
CA VAL A 46 14.00 11.71 4.38
C VAL A 46 13.64 13.19 4.45
N LYS A 47 12.39 13.52 4.12
CA LYS A 47 11.92 14.92 4.19
C LYS A 47 11.87 15.44 5.62
N ALA A 48 11.56 14.57 6.57
CA ALA A 48 11.49 14.94 7.97
C ALA A 48 12.87 15.12 8.60
N ALA A 49 13.88 14.56 7.99
CA ALA A 49 15.25 14.71 8.45
C ALA A 49 15.89 15.99 7.91
#